data_6c8145f2fd89609b4756e6790499e0dd
#
_entry.id   6c8145f2fd89609b4756e6790499e0dd
#
_cell.length_a   1.000
_cell.length_b   1.000
_cell.length_c   1.000
_cell.angle_alpha   90.00
_cell.angle_beta   90.00
_cell.angle_gamma   90.00
#
_symmetry.space_group_name_H-M   'P 1'
#
loop_
_entity.id
_entity.type
_entity.pdbx_description
1 polymer ?
#
loop_
_entity_poly.entity_id
_entity_poly.type
_entity_poly.pdbx_seq_one_letter_code
_entity_poly.pdbx_strand_id
1 'polypeptide(L)'
;MFGLSKLLRAGEGRTVKRLAKMADDVIALDAEYAALSDAELKAKTQEFKDRLGAGEEMNDILLEAFATVREAAWRVLDQKHYKVQIMGGAALHFGNVAEMRTGEGKTLTSLLPAYLNALEGKGVHIVTVNDYLAKRDAEMMGRVHRWLGLSVGVILSEMRPAQRKEAYGCDITYGTNNELGFDYLRDNMVRTLDDVVQRGHNFCIVDEVDSILIDEARTPLIISG
;
A
#
# COMPACT_ATOMS: atom_id res chain seq x y z
N MET A 1 -27.02 12.61 24.75
CA MET A 1 -26.05 12.45 23.67
C MET A 1 -25.32 11.09 23.59
N PHE A 2 -25.58 10.13 24.48
CA PHE A 2 -24.88 8.83 24.52
C PHE A 2 -25.44 7.73 23.56
N GLY A 3 -26.56 7.96 22.89
CA GLY A 3 -27.20 6.93 22.07
C GLY A 3 -26.74 6.86 20.62
N LEU A 4 -26.43 8.01 20.02
CA LEU A 4 -26.09 8.11 18.58
C LEU A 4 -24.68 7.54 18.28
N SER A 5 -23.72 7.78 19.18
CA SER A 5 -22.36 7.24 19.05
C SER A 5 -22.30 5.71 19.17
N LYS A 6 -23.18 5.10 19.95
CA LYS A 6 -23.31 3.64 20.06
C LYS A 6 -23.94 3.03 18.80
N LEU A 7 -24.87 3.74 18.15
CA LEU A 7 -25.50 3.28 16.90
C LEU A 7 -24.53 3.36 15.73
N LEU A 8 -23.73 4.43 15.64
CA LEU A 8 -22.71 4.63 14.62
C LEU A 8 -21.55 3.62 14.72
N ARG A 9 -21.34 3.05 15.92
CA ARG A 9 -20.34 1.98 16.18
C ARG A 9 -20.93 0.56 16.18
N ALA A 10 -22.21 0.42 15.83
CA ALA A 10 -22.85 -0.90 15.72
C ALA A 10 -22.27 -1.65 14.51
N GLY A 11 -21.37 -2.57 14.76
CA GLY A 11 -20.64 -3.36 13.74
C GLY A 11 -19.12 -3.26 13.86
N GLU A 12 -18.57 -2.14 14.34
CA GLU A 12 -17.11 -1.97 14.54
C GLU A 12 -16.52 -3.12 15.38
N GLY A 13 -17.20 -3.53 16.44
CA GLY A 13 -16.73 -4.63 17.30
C GLY A 13 -16.61 -5.97 16.58
N ARG A 14 -17.44 -6.26 15.55
CA ARG A 14 -17.31 -7.47 14.74
C ARG A 14 -16.13 -7.35 13.77
N THR A 15 -15.99 -6.21 13.13
CA THR A 15 -14.86 -5.93 12.24
C THR A 15 -13.54 -6.02 12.98
N VAL A 16 -13.41 -5.35 14.13
CA VAL A 16 -12.21 -5.41 14.97
C VAL A 16 -11.89 -6.85 15.41
N LYS A 17 -12.90 -7.63 15.83
CA LYS A 17 -12.69 -9.04 16.18
C LYS A 17 -12.22 -9.87 14.99
N ARG A 18 -12.78 -9.65 13.79
CA ARG A 18 -12.35 -10.33 12.56
C ARG A 18 -10.90 -9.99 12.24
N LEU A 19 -10.54 -8.72 12.25
CA LEU A 19 -9.17 -8.26 11.98
C LEU A 19 -8.17 -8.78 13.04
N ALA A 20 -8.58 -8.82 14.32
CA ALA A 20 -7.77 -9.37 15.39
C ALA A 20 -7.50 -10.86 15.20
N LYS A 21 -8.51 -11.62 14.78
CA LYS A 21 -8.34 -13.04 14.46
C LYS A 21 -7.40 -13.23 13.27
N MET A 22 -7.58 -12.48 12.18
CA MET A 22 -6.68 -12.54 11.03
C MET A 22 -5.22 -12.24 11.43
N ALA A 23 -5.02 -11.25 12.31
CA ALA A 23 -3.69 -10.93 12.80
C ALA A 23 -3.10 -12.08 13.65
N ASP A 24 -3.91 -12.76 14.46
CA ASP A 24 -3.47 -13.95 15.20
C ASP A 24 -3.11 -15.09 14.26
N ASP A 25 -3.92 -15.30 13.21
CA ASP A 25 -3.67 -16.33 12.19
C ASP A 25 -2.36 -16.03 11.41
N VAL A 26 -2.08 -14.77 11.08
CA VAL A 26 -0.80 -14.35 10.47
C VAL A 26 0.37 -14.61 11.41
N ILE A 27 0.24 -14.27 12.70
CA ILE A 27 1.29 -14.48 13.70
C ILE A 27 1.55 -15.98 13.93
N ALA A 28 0.51 -16.82 13.83
CA ALA A 28 0.66 -18.25 13.94
C ALA A 28 1.56 -18.88 12.88
N LEU A 29 1.73 -18.21 11.72
CA LEU A 29 2.64 -18.62 10.65
C LEU A 29 4.11 -18.25 10.90
N ASP A 30 4.43 -17.50 11.96
CA ASP A 30 5.78 -16.96 12.21
C ASP A 30 6.87 -18.03 12.20
N ALA A 31 6.64 -19.16 12.86
CA ALA A 31 7.66 -20.21 12.98
C ALA A 31 7.92 -20.88 11.61
N GLU A 32 6.88 -21.08 10.80
CA GLU A 32 6.97 -21.64 9.47
C GLU A 32 7.75 -20.71 8.54
N TYR A 33 7.40 -19.42 8.50
CA TYR A 33 8.03 -18.44 7.62
C TYR A 33 9.46 -18.09 8.04
N ALA A 34 9.76 -18.09 9.33
CA ALA A 34 11.10 -17.92 9.84
C ALA A 34 12.06 -19.08 9.48
N ALA A 35 11.52 -20.29 9.28
CA ALA A 35 12.29 -21.46 8.86
C ALA A 35 12.66 -21.46 7.37
N LEU A 36 11.97 -20.66 6.54
CA LEU A 36 12.26 -20.55 5.10
C LEU A 36 13.62 -19.87 4.88
N SER A 37 14.37 -20.38 3.91
CA SER A 37 15.54 -19.67 3.39
C SER A 37 15.11 -18.37 2.67
N ASP A 38 16.06 -17.46 2.43
CA ASP A 38 15.78 -16.22 1.68
C ASP A 38 15.25 -16.52 0.26
N ALA A 39 15.75 -17.57 -0.38
CA ALA A 39 15.30 -17.96 -1.71
C ALA A 39 13.85 -18.46 -1.70
N GLU A 40 13.50 -19.29 -0.73
CA GLU A 40 12.14 -19.80 -0.57
C GLU A 40 11.15 -18.68 -0.22
N LEU A 41 11.52 -17.76 0.67
CA LEU A 41 10.67 -16.63 1.04
C LEU A 41 10.43 -15.68 -0.15
N LYS A 42 11.46 -15.40 -0.96
CA LYS A 42 11.33 -14.61 -2.20
C LYS A 42 10.46 -15.32 -3.24
N ALA A 43 10.57 -16.65 -3.35
CA ALA A 43 9.77 -17.44 -4.28
C ALA A 43 8.27 -17.38 -3.99
N LYS A 44 7.86 -17.08 -2.76
CA LYS A 44 6.45 -16.86 -2.40
C LYS A 44 5.75 -15.81 -3.26
N THR A 45 6.45 -14.76 -3.68
CA THR A 45 5.87 -13.75 -4.56
C THR A 45 5.41 -14.33 -5.89
N GLN A 46 6.21 -15.19 -6.52
CA GLN A 46 5.81 -15.83 -7.78
C GLN A 46 4.72 -16.87 -7.55
N GLU A 47 4.81 -17.65 -6.47
CA GLU A 47 3.77 -18.60 -6.07
C GLU A 47 2.39 -17.90 -5.94
N PHE A 48 2.32 -16.76 -5.24
CA PHE A 48 1.07 -16.01 -5.12
C PHE A 48 0.57 -15.46 -6.45
N LYS A 49 1.46 -14.93 -7.30
CA LYS A 49 1.09 -14.46 -8.64
C LYS A 49 0.51 -15.58 -9.48
N ASP A 50 1.09 -16.78 -9.41
CA ASP A 50 0.62 -17.97 -10.14
C ASP A 50 -0.74 -18.44 -9.63
N ARG A 51 -0.96 -18.45 -8.30
CA ARG A 51 -2.24 -18.80 -7.67
C ARG A 51 -3.35 -17.81 -8.08
N LEU A 52 -3.07 -16.51 -8.05
CA LEU A 52 -4.02 -15.48 -8.53
C LEU A 52 -4.29 -15.63 -10.03
N GLY A 53 -3.27 -15.93 -10.84
CA GLY A 53 -3.42 -16.22 -12.27
C GLY A 53 -4.24 -17.47 -12.55
N ALA A 54 -4.26 -18.46 -11.63
CA ALA A 54 -5.09 -19.64 -11.68
C ALA A 54 -6.53 -19.42 -11.21
N GLY A 55 -6.88 -18.20 -10.73
CA GLY A 55 -8.23 -17.81 -10.33
C GLY A 55 -8.50 -17.88 -8.83
N GLU A 56 -7.48 -18.04 -7.99
CA GLU A 56 -7.61 -17.90 -6.54
C GLU A 56 -7.86 -16.43 -6.18
N GLU A 57 -8.66 -16.16 -5.18
CA GLU A 57 -8.96 -14.79 -4.77
C GLU A 57 -7.87 -14.21 -3.86
N MET A 58 -7.68 -12.89 -3.92
CA MET A 58 -6.68 -12.17 -3.12
C MET A 58 -6.87 -12.39 -1.61
N ASN A 59 -8.11 -12.52 -1.17
CA ASN A 59 -8.43 -12.78 0.23
C ASN A 59 -7.97 -14.16 0.71
N ASP A 60 -7.87 -15.14 -0.17
CA ASP A 60 -7.47 -16.50 0.19
C ASP A 60 -5.96 -16.57 0.48
N ILE A 61 -5.16 -15.76 -0.21
CA ILE A 61 -3.71 -15.68 0.00
C ILE A 61 -3.29 -14.63 1.05
N LEU A 62 -4.22 -13.83 1.58
CA LEU A 62 -3.92 -12.66 2.43
C LEU A 62 -3.05 -13.04 3.64
N LEU A 63 -3.38 -14.10 4.36
CA LEU A 63 -2.66 -14.49 5.58
C LEU A 63 -1.20 -14.86 5.26
N GLU A 64 -0.98 -15.65 4.22
CA GLU A 64 0.34 -16.07 3.75
C GLU A 64 1.15 -14.90 3.20
N ALA A 65 0.51 -14.01 2.42
CA ALA A 65 1.15 -12.81 1.89
C ALA A 65 1.59 -11.86 3.02
N PHE A 66 0.75 -11.66 4.04
CA PHE A 66 1.10 -10.84 5.21
C PHE A 66 2.23 -11.48 6.04
N ALA A 67 2.22 -12.80 6.21
CA ALA A 67 3.31 -13.51 6.88
C ALA A 67 4.64 -13.37 6.10
N THR A 68 4.59 -13.45 4.76
CA THR A 68 5.74 -13.21 3.88
C THR A 68 6.34 -11.82 4.08
N VAL A 69 5.52 -10.77 4.03
CA VAL A 69 5.98 -9.38 4.22
C VAL A 69 6.52 -9.16 5.63
N ARG A 70 5.85 -9.72 6.63
CA ARG A 70 6.24 -9.58 8.02
C ARG A 70 7.62 -10.18 8.29
N GLU A 71 7.89 -11.36 7.74
CA GLU A 71 9.21 -12.00 7.84
C GLU A 71 10.26 -11.25 6.99
N ALA A 72 9.91 -10.80 5.78
CA ALA A 72 10.80 -10.02 4.94
C ALA A 72 11.18 -8.67 5.59
N ALA A 73 10.22 -7.97 6.21
CA ALA A 73 10.48 -6.73 6.94
C ALA A 73 11.43 -6.96 8.12
N TRP A 74 11.29 -8.07 8.82
CA TRP A 74 12.23 -8.48 9.87
C TRP A 74 13.64 -8.66 9.33
N ARG A 75 13.82 -9.42 8.23
CA ARG A 75 15.15 -9.69 7.65
C ARG A 75 15.80 -8.45 7.03
N VAL A 76 15.03 -7.57 6.42
CA VAL A 76 15.56 -6.44 5.63
C VAL A 76 15.70 -5.17 6.45
N LEU A 77 14.80 -4.93 7.42
CA LEU A 77 14.70 -3.70 8.19
C LEU A 77 14.95 -3.91 9.70
N ASP A 78 15.04 -5.15 10.17
CA ASP A 78 15.02 -5.50 11.60
C ASP A 78 13.75 -4.98 12.32
N GLN A 79 12.63 -4.96 11.57
CA GLN A 79 11.33 -4.49 12.06
C GLN A 79 10.26 -5.53 11.78
N LYS A 80 9.70 -6.10 12.85
CA LYS A 80 8.63 -7.08 12.75
C LYS A 80 7.29 -6.42 13.12
N HIS A 81 6.28 -6.57 12.27
CA HIS A 81 4.96 -5.99 12.52
C HIS A 81 4.34 -6.50 13.82
N TYR A 82 3.81 -5.58 14.62
CA TYR A 82 2.98 -5.92 15.77
C TYR A 82 1.56 -6.29 15.34
N LYS A 83 0.83 -7.00 16.20
CA LYS A 83 -0.55 -7.41 15.94
C LYS A 83 -1.44 -6.24 15.46
N VAL A 84 -1.35 -5.09 16.12
CA VAL A 84 -2.16 -3.91 15.77
C VAL A 84 -1.81 -3.37 14.37
N GLN A 85 -0.56 -3.50 13.92
CA GLN A 85 -0.15 -3.12 12.58
C GLN A 85 -0.67 -4.09 11.52
N ILE A 86 -0.71 -5.38 11.81
CA ILE A 86 -1.32 -6.40 10.93
C ILE A 86 -2.82 -6.12 10.79
N MET A 87 -3.50 -5.81 11.91
CA MET A 87 -4.91 -5.40 11.89
C MET A 87 -5.13 -4.15 11.04
N GLY A 88 -4.26 -3.13 11.18
CA GLY A 88 -4.29 -1.92 10.38
C GLY A 88 -4.10 -2.19 8.89
N GLY A 89 -3.13 -3.02 8.54
CA GLY A 89 -2.88 -3.44 7.16
C GLY A 89 -4.07 -4.16 6.53
N ALA A 90 -4.70 -5.07 7.27
CA ALA A 90 -5.91 -5.76 6.83
C ALA A 90 -7.10 -4.79 6.71
N ALA A 91 -7.25 -3.82 7.62
CA ALA A 91 -8.27 -2.80 7.53
C ALA A 91 -8.13 -1.97 6.25
N LEU A 92 -6.91 -1.55 5.90
CA LEU A 92 -6.62 -0.82 4.67
C LEU A 92 -6.94 -1.67 3.42
N HIS A 93 -6.56 -2.94 3.41
CA HIS A 93 -6.88 -3.84 2.29
C HIS A 93 -8.39 -3.95 2.05
N PHE A 94 -9.19 -3.99 3.11
CA PHE A 94 -10.66 -4.02 3.02
C PHE A 94 -11.30 -2.64 2.80
N GLY A 95 -10.55 -1.61 2.44
CA GLY A 95 -11.06 -0.28 2.10
C GLY A 95 -11.53 0.53 3.31
N ASN A 96 -11.01 0.24 4.51
CA ASN A 96 -11.33 1.01 5.70
C ASN A 96 -10.26 2.06 6.01
N VAL A 97 -10.60 3.02 6.86
CA VAL A 97 -9.66 3.95 7.48
C VAL A 97 -9.06 3.29 8.73
N ALA A 98 -7.74 3.22 8.78
CA ALA A 98 -7.00 2.73 9.95
C ALA A 98 -6.42 3.93 10.71
N GLU A 99 -7.06 4.32 11.81
CA GLU A 99 -6.54 5.36 12.69
C GLU A 99 -5.41 4.79 13.56
N MET A 100 -4.22 5.36 13.41
CA MET A 100 -3.04 5.01 14.20
C MET A 100 -2.36 6.28 14.71
N ARG A 101 -1.92 6.26 15.97
CA ARG A 101 -1.21 7.40 16.56
C ARG A 101 0.15 7.61 15.92
N THR A 102 0.65 8.83 16.01
CA THR A 102 2.02 9.16 15.61
C THR A 102 3.01 8.26 16.36
N GLY A 103 3.95 7.66 15.63
CA GLY A 103 4.93 6.74 16.20
C GLY A 103 4.50 5.26 16.26
N GLU A 104 3.25 4.91 15.95
CA GLU A 104 2.78 3.51 15.94
C GLU A 104 3.15 2.72 14.68
N GLY A 105 3.94 3.32 13.79
CA GLY A 105 4.50 2.63 12.62
C GLY A 105 3.54 2.51 11.43
N LYS A 106 2.77 3.57 11.12
CA LYS A 106 1.89 3.63 9.94
C LYS A 106 2.61 3.24 8.65
N THR A 107 3.81 3.75 8.43
CA THR A 107 4.62 3.45 7.24
C THR A 107 4.96 1.95 7.13
N LEU A 108 5.30 1.30 8.25
CA LEU A 108 5.53 -0.15 8.27
C LEU A 108 4.23 -0.92 8.01
N THR A 109 3.11 -0.46 8.57
CA THR A 109 1.78 -1.05 8.37
C THR A 109 1.38 -1.08 6.89
N SER A 110 1.71 -0.03 6.13
CA SER A 110 1.37 0.08 4.70
C SER A 110 2.04 -0.98 3.82
N LEU A 111 3.17 -1.57 4.27
CA LEU A 111 3.85 -2.65 3.53
C LEU A 111 2.91 -3.83 3.25
N LEU A 112 2.09 -4.22 4.21
CA LEU A 112 1.24 -5.40 4.15
C LEU A 112 0.20 -5.31 3.01
N PRO A 113 -0.70 -4.31 3.00
CA PRO A 113 -1.68 -4.18 1.93
C PRO A 113 -1.05 -3.76 0.60
N ALA A 114 0.06 -3.00 0.60
CA ALA A 114 0.76 -2.63 -0.62
C ALA A 114 1.31 -3.85 -1.35
N TYR A 115 1.99 -4.76 -0.64
CA TYR A 115 2.49 -6.00 -1.23
C TYR A 115 1.36 -6.86 -1.78
N LEU A 116 0.33 -7.14 -0.96
CA LEU A 116 -0.77 -8.00 -1.35
C LEU A 116 -1.46 -7.49 -2.64
N ASN A 117 -1.80 -6.20 -2.68
CA ASN A 117 -2.51 -5.64 -3.83
C ASN A 117 -1.59 -5.43 -5.06
N ALA A 118 -0.27 -5.41 -4.88
CA ALA A 118 0.69 -5.34 -5.99
C ALA A 118 0.85 -6.68 -6.73
N LEU A 119 0.49 -7.81 -6.11
CA LEU A 119 0.61 -9.14 -6.71
C LEU A 119 -0.24 -9.32 -7.98
N GLU A 120 -1.34 -8.55 -8.11
CA GLU A 120 -2.14 -8.54 -9.35
C GLU A 120 -1.45 -7.89 -10.56
N GLY A 121 -0.34 -7.17 -10.34
CA GLY A 121 0.37 -6.45 -11.42
C GLY A 121 -0.35 -5.23 -11.97
N LYS A 122 -1.45 -4.79 -11.34
CA LYS A 122 -2.26 -3.65 -11.78
C LYS A 122 -1.79 -2.30 -11.23
N GLY A 123 -0.83 -2.29 -10.31
CA GLY A 123 -0.25 -1.10 -9.69
C GLY A 123 -0.93 -0.68 -8.40
N VAL A 124 -0.08 -0.30 -7.46
CA VAL A 124 -0.47 0.25 -6.15
C VAL A 124 0.13 1.64 -6.01
N HIS A 125 -0.68 2.62 -5.60
CA HIS A 125 -0.20 3.96 -5.27
C HIS A 125 -0.14 4.16 -3.76
N ILE A 126 0.97 4.71 -3.28
CA ILE A 126 1.11 5.14 -1.88
C ILE A 126 1.25 6.66 -1.89
N VAL A 127 0.22 7.33 -1.37
CA VAL A 127 0.05 8.77 -1.44
C VAL A 127 0.42 9.40 -0.12
N THR A 128 1.28 10.40 -0.17
CA THR A 128 1.75 11.17 1.01
C THR A 128 1.68 12.67 0.73
N VAL A 129 2.00 13.48 1.72
CA VAL A 129 1.79 14.94 1.67
C VAL A 129 2.94 15.73 1.02
N ASN A 130 4.14 15.16 0.89
CA ASN A 130 5.26 15.87 0.27
C ASN A 130 6.32 14.92 -0.33
N ASP A 131 7.15 15.47 -1.23
CA ASP A 131 8.19 14.74 -1.96
C ASP A 131 9.24 14.10 -1.03
N TYR A 132 9.54 14.75 0.10
CA TYR A 132 10.50 14.21 1.05
C TYR A 132 10.01 12.88 1.65
N LEU A 133 8.75 12.84 2.08
CA LEU A 133 8.15 11.61 2.62
C LEU A 133 8.00 10.55 1.53
N ALA A 134 7.54 10.93 0.32
CA ALA A 134 7.41 10.01 -0.80
C ALA A 134 8.75 9.32 -1.11
N LYS A 135 9.83 10.10 -1.19
CA LYS A 135 11.17 9.58 -1.45
C LYS A 135 11.69 8.72 -0.30
N ARG A 136 11.60 9.21 0.93
CA ARG A 136 12.05 8.49 2.14
C ARG A 136 11.37 7.13 2.26
N ASP A 137 10.05 7.10 2.10
CA ASP A 137 9.26 5.89 2.28
C ASP A 137 9.47 4.91 1.11
N ALA A 138 9.59 5.40 -0.13
CA ALA A 138 9.97 4.59 -1.28
C ALA A 138 11.37 3.98 -1.13
N GLU A 139 12.33 4.71 -0.52
CA GLU A 139 13.66 4.19 -0.26
C GLU A 139 13.64 3.13 0.86
N MET A 140 13.02 3.42 1.99
CA MET A 140 13.01 2.57 3.18
C MET A 140 12.13 1.33 2.98
N MET A 141 10.86 1.51 2.69
CA MET A 141 9.89 0.41 2.52
C MET A 141 10.12 -0.33 1.21
N GLY A 142 10.55 0.38 0.17
CA GLY A 142 10.93 -0.19 -1.11
C GLY A 142 12.05 -1.23 -1.03
N ARG A 143 12.89 -1.21 0.02
CA ARG A 143 13.88 -2.28 0.25
C ARG A 143 13.21 -3.62 0.46
N VAL A 144 12.12 -3.67 1.22
CA VAL A 144 11.35 -4.91 1.47
C VAL A 144 10.66 -5.38 0.19
N HIS A 145 9.97 -4.49 -0.50
CA HIS A 145 9.27 -4.83 -1.74
C HIS A 145 10.22 -5.34 -2.82
N ARG A 146 11.34 -4.64 -3.05
CA ARG A 146 12.37 -5.07 -4.03
C ARG A 146 13.03 -6.38 -3.63
N TRP A 147 13.25 -6.60 -2.32
CA TRP A 147 13.81 -7.86 -1.83
C TRP A 147 12.86 -9.04 -2.11
N LEU A 148 11.55 -8.81 -2.07
CA LEU A 148 10.50 -9.77 -2.44
C LEU A 148 10.25 -9.83 -3.96
N GLY A 149 10.99 -9.07 -4.79
CA GLY A 149 10.90 -9.14 -6.25
C GLY A 149 9.87 -8.21 -6.89
N LEU A 150 9.33 -7.24 -6.15
CA LEU A 150 8.44 -6.21 -6.69
C LEU A 150 9.23 -4.94 -7.08
N SER A 151 8.81 -4.29 -8.17
CA SER A 151 9.35 -3.00 -8.60
C SER A 151 8.73 -1.85 -7.82
N VAL A 152 9.55 -0.83 -7.50
CA VAL A 152 9.12 0.36 -6.74
C VAL A 152 9.60 1.61 -7.42
N GLY A 153 8.66 2.49 -7.78
CA GLY A 153 8.87 3.82 -8.32
C GLY A 153 8.51 4.92 -7.32
N VAL A 154 8.94 6.13 -7.61
CA VAL A 154 8.55 7.34 -6.88
C VAL A 154 8.31 8.46 -7.89
N ILE A 155 7.25 9.23 -7.68
CA ILE A 155 6.93 10.43 -8.46
C ILE A 155 7.33 11.64 -7.62
N LEU A 156 8.20 12.47 -8.19
CA LEU A 156 8.69 13.72 -7.59
C LEU A 156 8.41 14.88 -8.54
N SER A 157 8.34 16.10 -8.00
CA SER A 157 7.96 17.31 -8.74
C SER A 157 8.83 17.61 -9.96
N GLU A 158 10.13 17.34 -9.88
CA GLU A 158 11.10 17.66 -10.95
C GLU A 158 11.20 16.62 -12.08
N MET A 159 10.42 15.53 -12.02
CA MET A 159 10.51 14.42 -12.97
C MET A 159 9.90 14.79 -14.34
N ARG A 160 10.60 14.37 -15.41
CA ARG A 160 10.10 14.46 -16.78
C ARG A 160 9.05 13.40 -17.08
N PRO A 161 8.14 13.60 -18.08
CA PRO A 161 7.07 12.65 -18.39
C PRO A 161 7.56 11.21 -18.61
N ALA A 162 8.66 10.99 -19.31
CA ALA A 162 9.21 9.65 -19.53
C ALA A 162 9.61 8.93 -18.23
N GLN A 163 10.21 9.67 -17.29
CA GLN A 163 10.58 9.13 -15.98
C GLN A 163 9.33 8.82 -15.14
N ARG A 164 8.29 9.68 -15.22
CA ARG A 164 7.00 9.44 -14.56
C ARG A 164 6.34 8.18 -15.09
N LYS A 165 6.31 8.01 -16.42
CA LYS A 165 5.74 6.82 -17.07
C LYS A 165 6.43 5.54 -16.61
N GLU A 166 7.77 5.55 -16.50
CA GLU A 166 8.54 4.43 -15.96
C GLU A 166 8.18 4.15 -14.50
N ALA A 167 8.09 5.18 -13.65
CA ALA A 167 7.75 5.05 -12.24
C ALA A 167 6.31 4.54 -12.03
N TYR A 168 5.33 5.02 -12.82
CA TYR A 168 3.97 4.49 -12.80
C TYR A 168 3.88 3.05 -13.33
N GLY A 169 4.83 2.61 -14.15
CA GLY A 169 4.96 1.23 -14.62
C GLY A 169 5.39 0.24 -13.54
N CYS A 170 5.90 0.70 -12.38
CA CYS A 170 6.29 -0.17 -11.28
C CYS A 170 5.08 -0.81 -10.59
N ASP A 171 5.32 -1.91 -9.86
CA ASP A 171 4.27 -2.59 -9.07
C ASP A 171 3.71 -1.69 -7.97
N ILE A 172 4.58 -0.88 -7.34
CA ILE A 172 4.23 0.07 -6.29
C ILE A 172 4.85 1.43 -6.62
N THR A 173 4.03 2.49 -6.60
CA THR A 173 4.46 3.85 -6.90
C THR A 173 4.13 4.78 -5.73
N TYR A 174 5.15 5.40 -5.17
CA TYR A 174 5.01 6.45 -4.15
C TYR A 174 4.90 7.82 -4.81
N GLY A 175 4.13 8.72 -4.23
CA GLY A 175 4.02 10.09 -4.73
C GLY A 175 3.16 10.95 -3.82
N THR A 176 3.10 12.25 -4.13
CA THR A 176 2.21 13.16 -3.42
C THR A 176 0.83 13.22 -4.08
N ASN A 177 -0.20 13.58 -3.30
CA ASN A 177 -1.54 13.83 -3.83
C ASN A 177 -1.52 14.83 -4.98
N ASN A 178 -0.74 15.91 -4.87
CA ASN A 178 -0.63 16.94 -5.89
C ASN A 178 -0.02 16.42 -7.18
N GLU A 179 1.12 15.71 -7.11
CA GLU A 179 1.79 15.18 -8.29
C GLU A 179 0.91 14.16 -9.04
N LEU A 180 0.30 13.22 -8.30
CA LEU A 180 -0.61 12.25 -8.90
C LEU A 180 -1.84 12.92 -9.53
N GLY A 181 -2.40 13.93 -8.84
CA GLY A 181 -3.55 14.69 -9.34
C GLY A 181 -3.21 15.53 -10.57
N PHE A 182 -2.05 16.21 -10.59
CA PHE A 182 -1.61 16.96 -11.76
C PHE A 182 -1.28 16.04 -12.94
N ASP A 183 -0.69 14.87 -12.71
CA ASP A 183 -0.47 13.90 -13.78
C ASP A 183 -1.79 13.38 -14.35
N TYR A 184 -2.80 13.11 -13.51
CA TYR A 184 -4.13 12.77 -13.97
C TYR A 184 -4.75 13.85 -14.84
N LEU A 185 -4.65 15.13 -14.43
CA LEU A 185 -5.13 16.25 -15.24
C LEU A 185 -4.37 16.34 -16.58
N ARG A 186 -3.05 16.24 -16.57
CA ARG A 186 -2.21 16.27 -17.78
C ARG A 186 -2.56 15.13 -18.73
N ASP A 187 -2.72 13.92 -18.23
CA ASP A 187 -3.09 12.75 -19.02
C ASP A 187 -4.44 12.91 -19.73
N ASN A 188 -5.38 13.64 -19.11
CA ASN A 188 -6.68 13.95 -19.74
C ASN A 188 -6.60 15.06 -20.83
N MET A 189 -5.45 15.71 -20.99
CA MET A 189 -5.24 16.75 -22.01
C MET A 189 -4.33 16.32 -23.16
N VAL A 190 -3.71 15.15 -23.09
CA VAL A 190 -2.84 14.63 -24.14
C VAL A 190 -3.64 14.28 -25.40
N ARG A 191 -2.97 14.29 -26.55
CA ARG A 191 -3.61 14.00 -27.86
C ARG A 191 -3.49 12.54 -28.26
N THR A 192 -2.55 11.81 -27.70
CA THR A 192 -2.30 10.40 -28.00
C THR A 192 -2.15 9.60 -26.71
N LEU A 193 -2.55 8.32 -26.73
CA LEU A 193 -2.41 7.43 -25.59
C LEU A 193 -0.94 7.17 -25.21
N ASP A 194 -0.03 7.36 -26.16
CA ASP A 194 1.41 7.17 -25.91
C ASP A 194 1.96 8.23 -24.97
N ASP A 195 1.35 9.42 -24.91
CA ASP A 195 1.74 10.52 -24.04
C ASP A 195 1.19 10.39 -22.61
N VAL A 196 0.26 9.46 -22.36
CA VAL A 196 -0.27 9.15 -21.03
C VAL A 196 0.83 8.57 -20.17
N VAL A 197 1.03 9.13 -18.97
CA VAL A 197 2.06 8.65 -18.04
C VAL A 197 1.53 7.69 -17.01
N GLN A 198 0.28 7.89 -16.55
CA GLN A 198 -0.38 6.98 -15.60
C GLN A 198 -0.96 5.76 -16.32
N ARG A 199 -0.96 4.63 -15.66
CA ARG A 199 -1.82 3.50 -16.01
C ARG A 199 -3.11 3.57 -15.18
N GLY A 200 -4.07 2.68 -15.41
CA GLY A 200 -5.33 2.65 -14.66
C GLY A 200 -5.12 2.64 -13.14
N HIS A 201 -6.08 3.19 -12.40
CA HIS A 201 -6.07 3.19 -10.94
C HIS A 201 -6.68 1.88 -10.43
N ASN A 202 -5.92 1.13 -9.60
CA ASN A 202 -6.37 -0.14 -9.04
C ASN A 202 -6.53 -0.05 -7.51
N PHE A 203 -5.46 0.26 -6.81
CA PHE A 203 -5.44 0.36 -5.35
C PHE A 203 -4.56 1.52 -4.89
N CYS A 204 -5.00 2.24 -3.87
CA CYS A 204 -4.18 3.28 -3.24
C CYS A 204 -4.27 3.23 -1.73
N ILE A 205 -3.16 3.62 -1.09
CA ILE A 205 -3.09 3.92 0.34
C ILE A 205 -2.80 5.40 0.46
N VAL A 206 -3.67 6.13 1.16
CA VAL A 206 -3.49 7.56 1.43
C VAL A 206 -3.03 7.71 2.87
N ASP A 207 -1.79 8.16 3.06
CA ASP A 207 -1.29 8.53 4.39
C ASP A 207 -1.66 9.97 4.72
N GLU A 208 -1.85 10.27 6.00
CA GLU A 208 -2.28 11.58 6.49
C GLU A 208 -3.57 12.07 5.80
N VAL A 209 -4.56 11.19 5.75
CA VAL A 209 -5.81 11.36 5.02
C VAL A 209 -6.62 12.60 5.47
N ASP A 210 -6.49 13.01 6.72
CA ASP A 210 -7.06 14.23 7.28
C ASP A 210 -6.48 15.49 6.62
N SER A 211 -5.16 15.54 6.41
CA SER A 211 -4.53 16.63 5.69
C SER A 211 -4.98 16.66 4.22
N ILE A 212 -4.93 15.52 3.53
CA ILE A 212 -5.18 15.44 2.09
C ILE A 212 -6.67 15.60 1.75
N LEU A 213 -7.56 14.90 2.46
CA LEU A 213 -8.98 14.83 2.11
C LEU A 213 -9.87 15.82 2.89
N ILE A 214 -9.37 16.47 3.93
CA ILE A 214 -10.12 17.44 4.74
C ILE A 214 -9.50 18.83 4.63
N ASP A 215 -8.24 19.01 5.04
CA ASP A 215 -7.62 20.34 5.11
C ASP A 215 -7.38 20.93 3.72
N GLU A 216 -6.82 20.14 2.80
CA GLU A 216 -6.52 20.56 1.43
C GLU A 216 -7.66 20.30 0.42
N ALA A 217 -8.74 19.63 0.83
CA ALA A 217 -9.83 19.22 -0.06
C ALA A 217 -10.53 20.36 -0.82
N ARG A 218 -10.40 21.58 -0.34
CA ARG A 218 -10.98 22.79 -0.96
C ARG A 218 -10.04 23.48 -1.95
N THR A 219 -8.79 23.07 -2.02
CA THR A 219 -7.81 23.66 -2.93
C THR A 219 -7.87 22.94 -4.27
N PRO A 220 -8.41 23.58 -5.33
CA PRO A 220 -8.50 22.92 -6.62
C PRO A 220 -7.12 22.81 -7.26
N LEU A 221 -6.85 21.68 -7.92
CA LEU A 221 -5.71 21.55 -8.81
C LEU A 221 -6.09 22.20 -10.16
N ILE A 222 -5.34 23.23 -10.58
CA ILE A 222 -5.63 23.99 -11.79
C ILE A 222 -4.40 23.99 -12.70
N ILE A 223 -4.61 23.60 -13.95
CA ILE A 223 -3.64 23.82 -15.03
C ILE A 223 -4.18 24.99 -15.87
N SER A 224 -3.46 26.12 -15.86
CA SER A 224 -3.74 27.25 -16.75
C SER A 224 -2.84 27.18 -17.97
N GLY A 225 -3.43 27.31 -19.15
CA GLY A 225 -2.73 27.49 -20.43
C GLY A 225 -2.39 28.97 -20.68
#